data_5a02f0c8f8ebb85a45fe75d409acd49f
#
_entry.id   5a02f0c8f8ebb85a45fe75d409acd49f
#
_cell.length_a   1.000
_cell.length_b   1.000
_cell.length_c   1.000
_cell.angle_alpha   90.00
_cell.angle_beta   90.00
_cell.angle_gamma   90.00
#
_symmetry.space_group_name_H-M   'P 1'
#
loop_
_entity.id
_entity.type
_entity.pdbx_description
1 polymer ?
#
loop_
_entity_poly.entity_id
_entity_poly.type
_entity_poly.pdbx_seq_one_letter_code
_entity_poly.pdbx_strand_id
1 'polypeptide(L)'
;VPEARAKIRQVRYIIIGAGAVGGTIGGCLALAGHEVVLTARGAHLDALRGHGLRLRTPSGTDTIQLPAISGPGEIGLRPDDVLVVATKSQDSVAVLSEWARQPVAGGGTAARVLPVICAQNGVANERFALRRFRHVYGMCVWLPATHVAPGEVAAHGQPLAGLLWVGRYPAGTDETIERVAADLAGSRFLAPVSPEVMRWKYRKLLGNLNNAIEALCGRPGAALDGDPAAAARELAERTAAEGVAVLDAAGIGYATSAEVREVRGDHIDFGLVPGVSYSGGSSTQSLSRGTGSIEADFLNGEIVLLGREHGIPVPVNEALQRLANRAAADRLPPGSLTPEEILAEAAS
;
A
#
# COMPACT_ATOMS: atom_id res chain seq x y z
N VAL A 1 -39.05 26.86 18.41
CA VAL A 1 -38.62 26.33 17.10
C VAL A 1 -37.49 25.39 17.38
N PRO A 2 -37.58 24.08 17.10
CA PRO A 2 -36.44 23.19 17.28
C PRO A 2 -35.42 23.48 16.18
N GLU A 3 -34.23 23.90 16.56
CA GLU A 3 -33.05 23.95 15.70
C GLU A 3 -32.86 22.59 15.05
N ALA A 4 -33.01 22.54 13.72
CA ALA A 4 -32.63 21.40 12.92
C ALA A 4 -31.13 21.19 13.11
N ARG A 5 -30.73 20.25 13.99
CA ARG A 5 -29.36 19.73 14.02
C ARG A 5 -29.02 19.33 12.59
N ALA A 6 -28.15 20.10 11.95
CA ALA A 6 -27.58 19.71 10.67
C ALA A 6 -27.07 18.27 10.84
N LYS A 7 -27.69 17.30 10.14
CA LYS A 7 -27.19 15.93 10.09
C LYS A 7 -25.76 16.05 9.63
N ILE A 8 -24.80 15.74 10.51
CA ILE A 8 -23.39 15.57 10.12
C ILE A 8 -23.43 14.57 8.98
N ARG A 9 -23.16 15.01 7.75
CA ARG A 9 -23.14 14.11 6.61
C ARG A 9 -22.03 13.09 6.85
N GLN A 10 -22.41 11.84 6.89
CA GLN A 10 -21.49 10.74 7.09
C GLN A 10 -20.60 10.62 5.84
N VAL A 11 -19.29 10.57 6.03
CA VAL A 11 -18.32 10.34 4.95
C VAL A 11 -18.61 9.00 4.29
N ARG A 12 -18.60 8.98 2.95
CA ARG A 12 -18.59 7.73 2.18
C ARG A 12 -17.20 7.49 1.63
N TYR A 13 -16.63 6.33 1.96
CA TYR A 13 -15.32 5.90 1.49
C TYR A 13 -15.44 5.10 0.20
N ILE A 14 -14.78 5.54 -0.86
CA ILE A 14 -14.68 4.80 -2.12
C ILE A 14 -13.28 4.20 -2.21
N ILE A 15 -13.19 2.90 -1.99
CA ILE A 15 -11.93 2.17 -2.01
C ILE A 15 -11.61 1.77 -3.45
N ILE A 16 -10.64 2.43 -4.03
CA ILE A 16 -10.20 2.19 -5.41
C ILE A 16 -9.12 1.11 -5.41
N GLY A 17 -9.56 -0.13 -5.64
CA GLY A 17 -8.74 -1.34 -5.56
C GLY A 17 -8.95 -2.13 -4.27
N ALA A 18 -9.96 -3.02 -4.25
CA ALA A 18 -10.32 -3.85 -3.10
C ALA A 18 -9.40 -5.08 -2.89
N GLY A 19 -8.08 -4.94 -3.18
CA GLY A 19 -7.08 -5.96 -2.91
C GLY A 19 -6.78 -6.13 -1.41
N ALA A 20 -5.62 -6.70 -1.06
CA ALA A 20 -5.23 -6.94 0.33
C ALA A 20 -5.37 -5.69 1.22
N VAL A 21 -4.76 -4.57 0.81
CA VAL A 21 -4.79 -3.31 1.56
C VAL A 21 -6.17 -2.67 1.51
N GLY A 22 -6.69 -2.40 0.31
CA GLY A 22 -7.96 -1.70 0.16
C GLY A 22 -9.15 -2.50 0.70
N GLY A 23 -9.19 -3.82 0.49
CA GLY A 23 -10.22 -4.70 1.05
C GLY A 23 -10.19 -4.72 2.57
N THR A 24 -9.00 -4.75 3.18
CA THR A 24 -8.88 -4.69 4.65
C THR A 24 -9.32 -3.33 5.19
N ILE A 25 -8.86 -2.22 4.61
CA ILE A 25 -9.27 -0.87 5.03
C ILE A 25 -10.78 -0.70 4.89
N GLY A 26 -11.32 -1.03 3.71
CA GLY A 26 -12.76 -0.91 3.44
C GLY A 26 -13.61 -1.81 4.33
N GLY A 27 -13.18 -3.06 4.55
CA GLY A 27 -13.87 -3.98 5.44
C GLY A 27 -13.90 -3.51 6.89
N CYS A 28 -12.78 -3.04 7.43
CA CYS A 28 -12.72 -2.51 8.79
C CYS A 28 -13.57 -1.24 8.96
N LEU A 29 -13.53 -0.31 8.01
CA LEU A 29 -14.39 0.88 8.00
C LEU A 29 -15.88 0.48 7.98
N ALA A 30 -16.27 -0.48 7.17
CA ALA A 30 -17.65 -0.94 7.08
C ALA A 30 -18.12 -1.63 8.37
N LEU A 31 -17.28 -2.45 9.01
CA LEU A 31 -17.59 -3.06 10.31
C LEU A 31 -17.75 -2.02 11.41
N ALA A 32 -17.10 -0.87 11.31
CA ALA A 32 -17.27 0.26 12.21
C ALA A 32 -18.50 1.14 11.87
N GLY A 33 -19.27 0.78 10.82
CA GLY A 33 -20.52 1.45 10.45
C GLY A 33 -20.37 2.59 9.43
N HIS A 34 -19.21 2.76 8.80
CA HIS A 34 -19.03 3.74 7.73
C HIS A 34 -19.62 3.26 6.41
N GLU A 35 -20.09 4.20 5.58
CA GLU A 35 -20.53 3.91 4.21
C GLU A 35 -19.29 3.65 3.33
N VAL A 36 -19.21 2.45 2.75
CA VAL A 36 -18.07 2.03 1.94
C VAL A 36 -18.52 1.47 0.61
N VAL A 37 -17.84 1.84 -0.47
CA VAL A 37 -17.97 1.25 -1.80
C VAL A 37 -16.62 0.70 -2.21
N LEU A 38 -16.59 -0.54 -2.67
CA LEU A 38 -15.38 -1.20 -3.14
C LEU A 38 -15.28 -1.15 -4.67
N THR A 39 -14.08 -0.91 -5.22
CA THR A 39 -13.84 -1.15 -6.64
C THR A 39 -12.95 -2.35 -6.85
N ALA A 40 -13.33 -3.20 -7.79
CA ALA A 40 -12.60 -4.40 -8.16
C ALA A 40 -12.82 -4.74 -9.64
N ARG A 41 -12.13 -5.77 -10.14
CA ARG A 41 -12.25 -6.25 -11.52
C ARG A 41 -12.33 -7.77 -11.56
N GLY A 42 -12.90 -8.31 -12.65
CA GLY A 42 -12.95 -9.74 -12.94
C GLY A 42 -13.52 -10.58 -11.80
N ALA A 43 -13.01 -11.77 -11.61
CA ALA A 43 -13.50 -12.71 -10.61
C ALA A 43 -13.60 -12.15 -9.18
N HIS A 44 -12.71 -11.19 -8.82
CA HIS A 44 -12.80 -10.54 -7.52
C HIS A 44 -14.05 -9.67 -7.39
N LEU A 45 -14.38 -8.89 -8.42
CA LEU A 45 -15.62 -8.10 -8.47
C LEU A 45 -16.85 -9.00 -8.40
N ASP A 46 -16.86 -10.08 -9.20
CA ASP A 46 -17.99 -11.02 -9.24
C ASP A 46 -18.23 -11.66 -7.87
N ALA A 47 -17.16 -12.05 -7.17
CA ALA A 47 -17.25 -12.61 -5.82
C ALA A 47 -17.74 -11.58 -4.79
N LEU A 48 -17.24 -10.32 -4.85
CA LEU A 48 -17.71 -9.24 -3.97
C LEU A 48 -19.21 -8.96 -4.16
N ARG A 49 -19.69 -8.96 -5.40
CA ARG A 49 -21.13 -8.76 -5.72
C ARG A 49 -21.99 -9.93 -5.28
N GLY A 50 -21.49 -11.17 -5.47
CA GLY A 50 -22.24 -12.38 -5.19
C GLY A 50 -22.29 -12.73 -3.70
N HIS A 51 -21.19 -12.56 -2.98
CA HIS A 51 -21.02 -13.10 -1.63
C HIS A 51 -20.53 -12.07 -0.61
N GLY A 52 -20.26 -10.84 -1.04
CA GLY A 52 -19.65 -9.80 -0.19
C GLY A 52 -18.15 -10.00 0.01
N LEU A 53 -17.56 -9.15 0.84
CA LEU A 53 -16.16 -9.22 1.24
C LEU A 53 -16.00 -10.14 2.45
N ARG A 54 -15.18 -11.17 2.33
CA ARG A 54 -14.74 -11.99 3.46
C ARG A 54 -13.45 -11.43 4.02
N LEU A 55 -13.53 -10.83 5.19
CA LEU A 55 -12.37 -10.30 5.94
C LEU A 55 -11.98 -11.32 7.01
N ARG A 56 -10.83 -11.96 6.83
CA ARG A 56 -10.28 -12.92 7.80
C ARG A 56 -9.25 -12.23 8.68
N THR A 57 -9.31 -12.55 9.96
CA THR A 57 -8.39 -12.04 11.00
C THR A 57 -7.98 -13.17 11.93
N PRO A 58 -6.97 -12.98 12.79
CA PRO A 58 -6.65 -13.98 13.82
C PRO A 58 -7.82 -14.32 14.76
N SER A 59 -8.75 -13.38 14.94
CA SER A 59 -9.93 -13.54 15.82
C SER A 59 -11.15 -14.15 15.13
N GLY A 60 -11.16 -14.28 13.80
CA GLY A 60 -12.31 -14.85 13.07
C GLY A 60 -12.45 -14.33 11.65
N THR A 61 -13.61 -14.59 11.06
CA THR A 61 -13.96 -14.17 9.69
C THR A 61 -15.29 -13.44 9.69
N ASP A 62 -15.30 -12.25 9.14
CA ASP A 62 -16.50 -11.47 8.88
C ASP A 62 -16.85 -11.53 7.39
N THR A 63 -18.15 -11.67 7.08
CA THR A 63 -18.65 -11.54 5.70
C THR A 63 -19.49 -10.26 5.63
N ILE A 64 -19.03 -9.31 4.82
CA ILE A 64 -19.54 -7.95 4.80
C ILE A 64 -20.16 -7.69 3.43
N GLN A 65 -21.47 -7.41 3.39
CA GLN A 65 -22.14 -7.02 2.16
C GLN A 65 -21.88 -5.54 1.89
N LEU A 66 -21.17 -5.25 0.80
CA LEU A 66 -20.79 -3.89 0.39
C LEU A 66 -21.10 -3.69 -1.08
N PRO A 67 -21.52 -2.48 -1.48
CA PRO A 67 -21.55 -2.12 -2.89
C PRO A 67 -20.18 -2.32 -3.53
N ALA A 68 -20.14 -3.06 -4.64
CA ALA A 68 -18.94 -3.32 -5.41
C ALA A 68 -19.15 -2.93 -6.87
N ILE A 69 -18.22 -2.11 -7.40
CA ILE A 69 -18.30 -1.52 -8.74
C ILE A 69 -17.01 -1.80 -9.53
N SER A 70 -17.12 -1.76 -10.87
CA SER A 70 -15.95 -1.95 -11.75
C SER A 70 -15.14 -0.67 -11.93
N GLY A 71 -15.79 0.49 -11.78
CA GLY A 71 -15.18 1.79 -11.98
C GLY A 71 -16.16 2.95 -11.71
N PRO A 72 -15.72 4.18 -11.93
CA PRO A 72 -16.47 5.36 -11.54
C PRO A 72 -17.79 5.57 -12.34
N GLY A 73 -17.94 4.92 -13.50
CA GLY A 73 -19.18 5.01 -14.30
C GLY A 73 -20.41 4.36 -13.66
N GLU A 74 -20.21 3.54 -12.62
CA GLU A 74 -21.30 2.84 -11.93
C GLU A 74 -21.76 3.56 -10.64
N ILE A 75 -21.22 4.75 -10.32
CA ILE A 75 -21.55 5.46 -9.08
C ILE A 75 -21.68 6.98 -9.30
N GLY A 76 -22.70 7.57 -8.70
CA GLY A 76 -22.77 9.03 -8.58
C GLY A 76 -21.92 9.52 -7.41
N LEU A 77 -20.92 10.36 -7.72
CA LEU A 77 -20.06 10.95 -6.69
C LEU A 77 -20.78 12.06 -5.92
N ARG A 78 -20.50 12.14 -4.61
CA ARG A 78 -21.06 13.11 -3.67
C ARG A 78 -19.96 14.03 -3.15
N PRO A 79 -20.28 15.26 -2.68
CA PRO A 79 -19.28 16.18 -2.11
C PRO A 79 -18.58 15.68 -0.85
N ASP A 80 -19.17 14.72 -0.15
CA ASP A 80 -18.69 14.08 1.07
C ASP A 80 -17.99 12.72 0.83
N ASP A 81 -17.71 12.38 -0.43
CA ASP A 81 -16.92 11.20 -0.77
C ASP A 81 -15.42 11.41 -0.49
N VAL A 82 -14.77 10.36 0.00
CA VAL A 82 -13.32 10.25 0.14
C VAL A 82 -12.83 9.11 -0.75
N LEU A 83 -11.94 9.43 -1.69
CA LEU A 83 -11.33 8.43 -2.57
C LEU A 83 -10.08 7.86 -1.91
N VAL A 84 -10.02 6.54 -1.71
CA VAL A 84 -8.86 5.84 -1.17
C VAL A 84 -8.27 4.95 -2.25
N VAL A 85 -7.11 5.33 -2.80
CA VAL A 85 -6.44 4.59 -3.87
C VAL A 85 -5.53 3.54 -3.26
N ALA A 86 -5.85 2.26 -3.51
CA ALA A 86 -5.12 1.09 -3.03
C ALA A 86 -4.79 0.10 -4.17
N THR A 87 -4.77 0.58 -5.41
CA THR A 87 -4.29 -0.17 -6.57
C THR A 87 -2.77 -0.30 -6.56
N LYS A 88 -2.22 -1.15 -7.41
CA LYS A 88 -0.78 -1.19 -7.64
C LYS A 88 -0.30 0.10 -8.27
N SER A 89 0.94 0.51 -7.95
CA SER A 89 1.51 1.80 -8.39
C SER A 89 1.55 1.95 -9.92
N GLN A 90 1.80 0.88 -10.67
CA GLN A 90 1.77 0.89 -12.13
C GLN A 90 0.39 1.24 -12.73
N ASP A 91 -0.70 1.00 -11.99
CA ASP A 91 -2.07 1.31 -12.43
C ASP A 91 -2.51 2.73 -12.08
N SER A 92 -1.76 3.42 -11.21
CA SER A 92 -2.17 4.68 -10.58
C SER A 92 -2.48 5.79 -11.57
N VAL A 93 -1.65 5.96 -12.61
CA VAL A 93 -1.83 7.05 -13.59
C VAL A 93 -3.15 6.91 -14.36
N ALA A 94 -3.49 5.70 -14.79
CA ALA A 94 -4.73 5.42 -15.50
C ALA A 94 -5.94 5.61 -14.59
N VAL A 95 -5.90 5.00 -13.41
CA VAL A 95 -6.98 5.07 -12.40
C VAL A 95 -7.23 6.51 -11.96
N LEU A 96 -6.20 7.24 -11.56
CA LEU A 96 -6.33 8.64 -11.15
C LEU A 96 -6.89 9.52 -12.28
N SER A 97 -6.50 9.27 -13.54
CA SER A 97 -7.00 10.03 -14.69
C SER A 97 -8.48 9.75 -14.97
N GLU A 98 -8.93 8.52 -14.76
CA GLU A 98 -10.33 8.13 -14.93
C GLU A 98 -11.23 8.77 -13.86
N TRP A 99 -10.84 8.67 -12.57
CA TRP A 99 -11.60 9.20 -11.45
C TRP A 99 -11.62 10.74 -11.41
N ALA A 100 -10.51 11.39 -11.78
CA ALA A 100 -10.39 12.85 -11.75
C ALA A 100 -11.45 13.59 -12.57
N ARG A 101 -11.91 12.99 -13.66
CA ARG A 101 -12.87 13.61 -14.61
C ARG A 101 -14.31 13.45 -14.21
N GLN A 102 -14.61 12.61 -13.20
CA GLN A 102 -15.98 12.30 -12.84
C GLN A 102 -16.71 13.51 -12.25
N PRO A 103 -17.95 13.76 -12.66
CA PRO A 103 -18.76 14.83 -12.09
C PRO A 103 -19.14 14.50 -10.64
N VAL A 104 -19.21 15.54 -9.81
CA VAL A 104 -19.66 15.43 -8.42
C VAL A 104 -21.02 16.12 -8.28
N ALA A 105 -21.93 15.50 -7.54
CA ALA A 105 -23.24 16.10 -7.24
C ALA A 105 -23.06 17.48 -6.59
N GLY A 106 -23.82 18.47 -7.07
CA GLY A 106 -23.67 19.85 -6.63
C GLY A 106 -22.66 20.67 -7.44
N GLY A 107 -21.95 20.05 -8.39
CA GLY A 107 -21.06 20.71 -9.35
C GLY A 107 -19.57 20.44 -9.17
N GLY A 108 -18.84 20.65 -10.25
CA GLY A 108 -17.41 20.39 -10.30
C GLY A 108 -17.07 18.93 -10.65
N THR A 109 -15.77 18.61 -10.61
CA THR A 109 -15.25 17.25 -10.84
C THR A 109 -14.55 16.73 -9.59
N ALA A 110 -14.40 15.42 -9.49
CA ALA A 110 -13.68 14.77 -8.40
C ALA A 110 -12.28 15.39 -8.19
N ALA A 111 -11.59 15.72 -9.27
CA ALA A 111 -10.29 16.40 -9.24
C ALA A 111 -10.28 17.71 -8.44
N ARG A 112 -11.37 18.46 -8.48
CA ARG A 112 -11.48 19.78 -7.84
C ARG A 112 -12.09 19.75 -6.44
N VAL A 113 -12.95 18.77 -6.18
CA VAL A 113 -13.83 18.77 -5.00
C VAL A 113 -13.43 17.71 -3.99
N LEU A 114 -13.06 16.49 -4.46
CA LEU A 114 -12.90 15.36 -3.57
C LEU A 114 -11.46 15.20 -3.06
N PRO A 115 -11.30 14.80 -1.80
CA PRO A 115 -10.03 14.33 -1.28
C PRO A 115 -9.67 12.97 -1.88
N VAL A 116 -8.40 12.81 -2.27
CA VAL A 116 -7.82 11.53 -2.68
C VAL A 116 -6.68 11.15 -1.76
N ILE A 117 -6.74 9.95 -1.20
CA ILE A 117 -5.76 9.39 -0.28
C ILE A 117 -5.01 8.27 -0.99
N CYS A 118 -3.67 8.38 -1.06
CA CYS A 118 -2.81 7.36 -1.64
C CYS A 118 -2.44 6.32 -0.57
N ALA A 119 -3.21 5.22 -0.50
CA ALA A 119 -3.00 4.09 0.42
C ALA A 119 -2.13 3.00 -0.22
N GLN A 120 -1.03 3.38 -0.83
CA GLN A 120 -0.16 2.52 -1.63
C GLN A 120 1.27 2.53 -1.08
N ASN A 121 2.01 1.44 -1.31
CA ASN A 121 3.44 1.42 -1.08
C ASN A 121 4.16 2.36 -2.06
N GLY A 122 5.43 2.65 -1.78
CA GLY A 122 6.23 3.60 -2.56
C GLY A 122 5.85 5.05 -2.26
N VAL A 123 6.44 5.97 -3.01
CA VAL A 123 6.38 7.42 -2.78
C VAL A 123 6.01 8.23 -4.04
N ALA A 124 5.78 7.56 -5.17
CA ALA A 124 5.46 8.21 -6.43
C ALA A 124 3.97 8.59 -6.58
N ASN A 125 3.09 7.86 -5.89
CA ASN A 125 1.64 7.91 -6.10
C ASN A 125 1.03 9.27 -5.76
N GLU A 126 1.50 9.92 -4.70
CA GLU A 126 1.07 11.25 -4.29
C GLU A 126 1.41 12.30 -5.36
N ARG A 127 2.59 12.19 -6.01
CA ARG A 127 2.98 13.07 -7.12
C ARG A 127 2.09 12.86 -8.36
N PHE A 128 1.71 11.61 -8.64
CA PHE A 128 0.75 11.31 -9.71
C PHE A 128 -0.62 11.86 -9.41
N ALA A 129 -1.08 11.75 -8.17
CA ALA A 129 -2.36 12.29 -7.71
C ALA A 129 -2.37 13.82 -7.76
N LEU A 130 -1.33 14.51 -7.26
CA LEU A 130 -1.27 15.97 -7.21
C LEU A 130 -1.28 16.64 -8.59
N ARG A 131 -0.83 15.95 -9.65
CA ARG A 131 -0.96 16.44 -11.03
C ARG A 131 -2.42 16.53 -11.50
N ARG A 132 -3.35 15.89 -10.80
CA ARG A 132 -4.76 15.75 -11.21
C ARG A 132 -5.74 16.28 -10.18
N PHE A 133 -5.49 16.02 -8.91
CA PHE A 133 -6.38 16.35 -7.78
C PHE A 133 -5.85 17.53 -6.99
N ARG A 134 -6.79 18.37 -6.53
CA ARG A 134 -6.48 19.53 -5.69
C ARG A 134 -6.16 19.14 -4.24
N HIS A 135 -6.84 18.12 -3.72
CA HIS A 135 -6.77 17.68 -2.33
C HIS A 135 -6.19 16.27 -2.26
N VAL A 136 -4.86 16.19 -2.04
CA VAL A 136 -4.11 14.94 -2.02
C VAL A 136 -3.55 14.69 -0.64
N TYR A 137 -3.67 13.43 -0.21
CA TYR A 137 -3.20 12.95 1.08
C TYR A 137 -2.37 11.67 0.89
N GLY A 138 -1.31 11.54 1.68
CA GLY A 138 -0.54 10.32 1.78
C GLY A 138 -1.05 9.46 2.92
N MET A 139 -0.96 8.14 2.74
CA MET A 139 -1.14 7.16 3.78
C MET A 139 0.07 6.20 3.78
N CYS A 140 0.84 6.19 4.86
CA CYS A 140 1.90 5.20 5.05
C CYS A 140 1.28 3.94 5.65
N VAL A 141 1.20 2.87 4.85
CA VAL A 141 0.42 1.67 5.16
C VAL A 141 1.30 0.57 5.76
N TRP A 142 1.33 0.43 7.07
CA TRP A 142 1.91 -0.72 7.77
C TRP A 142 0.79 -1.69 8.13
N LEU A 143 0.39 -2.48 7.16
CA LEU A 143 -0.76 -3.38 7.23
C LEU A 143 -0.35 -4.75 6.67
N PRO A 144 -0.05 -5.74 7.52
CA PRO A 144 0.22 -7.10 7.08
C PRO A 144 -1.09 -7.73 6.59
N ALA A 145 -1.32 -7.67 5.28
CA ALA A 145 -2.53 -8.18 4.66
C ALA A 145 -2.22 -9.05 3.43
N THR A 146 -3.12 -9.99 3.17
CA THR A 146 -3.03 -10.94 2.06
C THR A 146 -4.34 -10.94 1.27
N HIS A 147 -4.25 -10.88 -0.05
CA HIS A 147 -5.38 -11.24 -0.92
C HIS A 147 -5.40 -12.76 -1.05
N VAL A 148 -6.38 -13.41 -0.43
CA VAL A 148 -6.45 -14.86 -0.31
C VAL A 148 -7.04 -15.50 -1.56
N ALA A 149 -8.22 -15.02 -1.96
CA ALA A 149 -8.98 -15.50 -3.11
C ALA A 149 -9.92 -14.38 -3.61
N PRO A 150 -10.58 -14.53 -4.77
CA PRO A 150 -11.66 -13.63 -5.17
C PRO A 150 -12.70 -13.45 -4.05
N GLY A 151 -12.96 -12.19 -3.67
CA GLY A 151 -13.87 -11.82 -2.57
C GLY A 151 -13.28 -11.99 -1.16
N GLU A 152 -12.02 -12.42 -1.01
CA GLU A 152 -11.46 -12.75 0.30
C GLU A 152 -10.09 -12.10 0.55
N VAL A 153 -9.96 -11.40 1.68
CA VAL A 153 -8.72 -10.82 2.17
C VAL A 153 -8.46 -11.24 3.61
N ALA A 154 -7.19 -11.28 4.00
CA ALA A 154 -6.77 -11.56 5.37
C ALA A 154 -5.92 -10.41 5.93
N ALA A 155 -6.23 -9.98 7.15
CA ALA A 155 -5.44 -9.04 7.93
C ALA A 155 -4.78 -9.79 9.10
N HIS A 156 -3.45 -9.75 9.16
CA HIS A 156 -2.66 -10.48 10.15
C HIS A 156 -2.34 -9.69 11.41
N GLY A 157 -2.63 -8.38 11.43
CA GLY A 157 -2.43 -7.53 12.61
C GLY A 157 -3.46 -7.82 13.72
N GLN A 158 -2.99 -7.82 14.99
CA GLN A 158 -3.83 -7.95 16.18
C GLN A 158 -3.19 -7.21 17.37
N PRO A 159 -3.98 -6.65 18.32
CA PRO A 159 -5.43 -6.43 18.26
C PRO A 159 -5.88 -5.44 17.17
N LEU A 160 -4.98 -4.54 16.75
CA LEU A 160 -5.23 -3.64 15.62
C LEU A 160 -4.78 -4.26 14.30
N ALA A 161 -5.53 -4.01 13.24
CA ALA A 161 -5.24 -4.56 11.92
C ALA A 161 -3.94 -4.01 11.32
N GLY A 162 -3.60 -2.76 11.63
CA GLY A 162 -2.40 -2.10 11.09
C GLY A 162 -2.19 -0.68 11.61
N LEU A 163 -1.09 -0.08 11.18
CA LEU A 163 -0.69 1.29 11.48
C LEU A 163 -0.67 2.11 10.19
N LEU A 164 -1.42 3.20 10.16
CA LEU A 164 -1.69 4.00 8.99
C LEU A 164 -1.38 5.48 9.32
N TRP A 165 -0.12 5.94 9.13
CA TRP A 165 0.14 7.38 9.23
C TRP A 165 -0.53 8.09 8.07
N VAL A 166 -1.28 9.15 8.38
CA VAL A 166 -1.98 9.93 7.38
C VAL A 166 -1.60 11.40 7.47
N GLY A 167 -1.62 12.11 6.34
CA GLY A 167 -1.30 13.52 6.30
C GLY A 167 -1.51 14.11 4.92
N ARG A 168 -1.52 15.43 4.84
CA ARG A 168 -1.67 16.13 3.57
C ARG A 168 -0.38 16.05 2.75
N TYR A 169 -0.51 15.93 1.45
CA TYR A 169 0.63 16.00 0.52
C TYR A 169 0.70 17.37 -0.17
N PRO A 170 1.89 18.04 -0.30
CA PRO A 170 3.21 17.50 0.09
C PRO A 170 3.50 17.53 1.58
N ALA A 171 2.81 18.37 2.35
CA ALA A 171 2.96 18.49 3.80
C ALA A 171 1.72 19.13 4.44
N GLY A 172 1.59 18.99 5.78
CA GLY A 172 0.53 19.60 6.58
C GLY A 172 -0.58 18.65 6.97
N THR A 173 -1.58 19.23 7.63
CA THR A 173 -2.82 18.59 8.07
C THR A 173 -4.00 19.51 7.81
N ASP A 174 -5.20 18.99 7.83
CA ASP A 174 -6.46 19.73 7.78
C ASP A 174 -7.60 18.89 8.38
N GLU A 175 -8.76 19.50 8.56
CA GLU A 175 -9.94 18.84 9.13
C GLU A 175 -10.36 17.56 8.38
N THR A 176 -10.08 17.49 7.07
CA THR A 176 -10.41 16.31 6.27
C THR A 176 -9.59 15.11 6.73
N ILE A 177 -8.26 15.27 6.82
CA ILE A 177 -7.40 14.14 7.19
C ILE A 177 -7.49 13.81 8.68
N GLU A 178 -7.80 14.77 9.54
CA GLU A 178 -8.06 14.54 10.96
C GLU A 178 -9.32 13.69 11.15
N ARG A 179 -10.40 13.98 10.39
CA ARG A 179 -11.62 13.16 10.39
C ARG A 179 -11.33 11.75 9.90
N VAL A 180 -10.63 11.60 8.77
CA VAL A 180 -10.26 10.29 8.23
C VAL A 180 -9.43 9.48 9.24
N ALA A 181 -8.49 10.13 9.93
CA ALA A 181 -7.71 9.50 10.98
C ALA A 181 -8.57 9.00 12.14
N ALA A 182 -9.55 9.80 12.57
CA ALA A 182 -10.51 9.42 13.61
C ALA A 182 -11.37 8.22 13.18
N ASP A 183 -11.88 8.23 11.93
CA ASP A 183 -12.67 7.13 11.38
C ASP A 183 -11.84 5.84 11.30
N LEU A 184 -10.59 5.93 10.86
CA LEU A 184 -9.66 4.79 10.83
C LEU A 184 -9.32 4.27 12.24
N ALA A 185 -9.11 5.17 13.20
CA ALA A 185 -8.84 4.80 14.59
C ALA A 185 -10.05 4.08 15.21
N GLY A 186 -11.27 4.50 14.89
CA GLY A 186 -12.50 3.80 15.26
C GLY A 186 -12.70 2.47 14.52
N SER A 187 -11.89 2.18 13.51
CA SER A 187 -12.01 1.02 12.61
C SER A 187 -10.86 0.02 12.73
N ARG A 188 -10.31 -0.16 13.94
CA ARG A 188 -9.24 -1.13 14.25
C ARG A 188 -7.87 -0.78 13.66
N PHE A 189 -7.56 0.49 13.40
CA PHE A 189 -6.23 0.92 13.01
C PHE A 189 -5.62 1.86 14.04
N LEU A 190 -4.31 1.85 14.18
CA LEU A 190 -3.59 2.97 14.74
C LEU A 190 -3.38 3.98 13.60
N ALA A 191 -3.97 5.18 13.70
CA ALA A 191 -4.00 6.12 12.59
C ALA A 191 -3.49 7.53 12.98
N PRO A 192 -2.20 7.69 13.31
CA PRO A 192 -1.65 8.99 13.66
C PRO A 192 -1.63 9.95 12.49
N VAL A 193 -2.04 11.18 12.74
CA VAL A 193 -1.91 12.29 11.78
C VAL A 193 -0.48 12.83 11.83
N SER A 194 0.12 13.02 10.66
CA SER A 194 1.46 13.58 10.55
C SER A 194 1.49 14.71 9.52
N PRO A 195 2.01 15.90 9.88
CA PRO A 195 2.21 16.97 8.91
C PRO A 195 3.30 16.65 7.88
N GLU A 196 4.11 15.64 8.15
CA GLU A 196 5.20 15.18 7.28
C GLU A 196 5.02 13.69 6.92
N VAL A 197 3.84 13.33 6.41
CA VAL A 197 3.50 11.92 6.11
C VAL A 197 4.50 11.24 5.20
N MET A 198 5.16 11.99 4.30
CA MET A 198 6.15 11.44 3.38
C MET A 198 7.41 10.93 4.10
N ARG A 199 7.81 11.49 5.25
CA ARG A 199 8.93 10.95 6.04
C ARG A 199 8.68 9.48 6.45
N TRP A 200 7.44 9.16 6.83
CA TRP A 200 7.02 7.79 7.17
C TRP A 200 6.99 6.89 5.94
N LYS A 201 6.55 7.42 4.79
CA LYS A 201 6.53 6.67 3.53
C LYS A 201 7.95 6.37 3.03
N TYR A 202 8.89 7.32 3.10
CA TYR A 202 10.29 7.07 2.76
C TYR A 202 10.95 6.09 3.74
N ARG A 203 10.66 6.18 5.04
CA ARG A 203 11.11 5.15 5.99
C ARG A 203 10.59 3.76 5.62
N LYS A 204 9.33 3.68 5.23
CA LYS A 204 8.75 2.42 4.78
C LYS A 204 9.35 1.95 3.45
N LEU A 205 9.65 2.85 2.52
CA LEU A 205 10.32 2.52 1.26
C LEU A 205 11.64 1.81 1.53
N LEU A 206 12.49 2.33 2.44
CA LEU A 206 13.74 1.68 2.82
C LEU A 206 13.53 0.24 3.32
N GLY A 207 12.47 -0.03 4.07
CA GLY A 207 12.11 -1.39 4.47
C GLY A 207 11.60 -2.25 3.31
N ASN A 208 10.87 -1.65 2.37
CA ASN A 208 10.30 -2.35 1.23
C ASN A 208 11.31 -2.70 0.14
N LEU A 209 12.53 -2.13 0.17
CA LEU A 209 13.60 -2.52 -0.76
C LEU A 209 13.91 -4.03 -0.65
N ASN A 210 13.76 -4.60 0.54
CA ASN A 210 13.93 -6.03 0.78
C ASN A 210 12.83 -6.91 0.18
N ASN A 211 11.71 -6.33 -0.27
CA ASN A 211 10.62 -7.11 -0.86
C ASN A 211 11.04 -7.81 -2.17
N ALA A 212 11.94 -7.20 -2.94
CA ALA A 212 12.49 -7.84 -4.14
C ALA A 212 13.42 -9.00 -3.77
N ILE A 213 14.24 -8.86 -2.72
CA ILE A 213 15.09 -9.92 -2.21
C ILE A 213 14.24 -11.11 -1.76
N GLU A 214 13.21 -10.88 -0.92
CA GLU A 214 12.29 -11.93 -0.47
C GLU A 214 11.59 -12.62 -1.64
N ALA A 215 11.18 -11.86 -2.64
CA ALA A 215 10.50 -12.40 -3.81
C ALA A 215 11.44 -13.26 -4.69
N LEU A 216 12.66 -12.81 -4.92
CA LEU A 216 13.63 -13.47 -5.79
C LEU A 216 14.33 -14.65 -5.12
N CYS A 217 14.74 -14.52 -3.85
CA CYS A 217 15.52 -15.53 -3.13
C CYS A 217 14.67 -16.43 -2.21
N GLY A 218 13.37 -16.10 -2.02
CA GLY A 218 12.57 -16.76 -1.01
C GLY A 218 12.89 -16.27 0.41
N ARG A 219 12.27 -16.90 1.41
CA ARG A 219 12.55 -16.59 2.82
C ARG A 219 13.81 -17.30 3.27
N PRO A 220 14.68 -16.65 4.07
CA PRO A 220 15.80 -17.32 4.71
C PRO A 220 15.27 -18.50 5.56
N GLY A 221 15.71 -19.72 5.25
CA GLY A 221 15.30 -20.94 5.97
C GLY A 221 15.16 -22.18 5.08
N ALA A 222 15.09 -22.05 3.75
CA ALA A 222 15.25 -23.17 2.83
C ALA A 222 16.75 -23.42 2.66
N ALA A 223 17.29 -24.43 3.35
CA ALA A 223 18.70 -24.76 3.37
C ALA A 223 19.22 -25.10 1.97
N LEU A 224 20.25 -24.36 1.56
CA LEU A 224 21.18 -24.77 0.51
C LEU A 224 22.57 -24.89 1.15
N ASP A 225 23.40 -25.83 0.67
CA ASP A 225 24.77 -26.05 1.15
C ASP A 225 25.63 -24.80 0.92
N GLY A 226 26.22 -24.27 1.98
CA GLY A 226 27.01 -23.03 2.02
C GLY A 226 26.60 -22.13 3.19
N ASP A 227 27.15 -20.91 3.31
CA ASP A 227 26.58 -19.89 4.21
C ASP A 227 25.69 -18.90 3.45
N PRO A 228 24.50 -19.32 3.01
CA PRO A 228 23.57 -18.47 2.28
C PRO A 228 23.08 -17.30 3.15
N ALA A 229 23.24 -17.41 4.47
CA ALA A 229 22.91 -16.34 5.39
C ALA A 229 23.86 -15.15 5.28
N ALA A 230 25.15 -15.37 4.90
CA ALA A 230 26.12 -14.29 4.73
C ALA A 230 25.83 -13.46 3.49
N ALA A 231 25.64 -14.08 2.32
CA ALA A 231 25.31 -13.39 1.08
C ALA A 231 23.94 -12.70 1.15
N ALA A 232 22.94 -13.33 1.76
CA ALA A 232 21.64 -12.71 1.96
C ALA A 232 21.72 -11.47 2.87
N ARG A 233 22.56 -11.53 3.90
CA ARG A 233 22.81 -10.40 4.79
C ARG A 233 23.52 -9.26 4.07
N GLU A 234 24.64 -9.58 3.34
CA GLU A 234 25.36 -8.61 2.52
C GLU A 234 24.43 -7.93 1.50
N LEU A 235 23.61 -8.69 0.78
CA LEU A 235 22.66 -8.17 -0.19
C LEU A 235 21.67 -7.18 0.46
N ALA A 236 21.10 -7.54 1.60
CA ALA A 236 20.17 -6.68 2.33
C ALA A 236 20.84 -5.41 2.87
N GLU A 237 22.06 -5.53 3.42
CA GLU A 237 22.83 -4.39 3.94
C GLU A 237 23.21 -3.41 2.82
N ARG A 238 23.72 -3.90 1.69
CA ARG A 238 24.04 -3.06 0.53
C ARG A 238 22.82 -2.40 -0.06
N THR A 239 21.72 -3.12 -0.21
CA THR A 239 20.45 -2.59 -0.69
C THR A 239 19.97 -1.42 0.17
N ALA A 240 20.00 -1.57 1.49
CA ALA A 240 19.60 -0.54 2.43
C ALA A 240 20.59 0.65 2.45
N ALA A 241 21.90 0.38 2.39
CA ALA A 241 22.93 1.42 2.37
C ALA A 241 22.82 2.32 1.14
N GLU A 242 22.61 1.75 -0.05
CA GLU A 242 22.34 2.51 -1.27
C GLU A 242 21.10 3.39 -1.12
N GLY A 243 20.01 2.83 -0.59
CA GLY A 243 18.76 3.59 -0.35
C GLY A 243 18.97 4.78 0.58
N VAL A 244 19.70 4.59 1.68
CA VAL A 244 20.04 5.67 2.63
C VAL A 244 20.92 6.73 1.95
N ALA A 245 21.99 6.32 1.27
CA ALA A 245 22.90 7.25 0.60
C ALA A 245 22.18 8.14 -0.43
N VAL A 246 21.24 7.57 -1.17
CA VAL A 246 20.43 8.32 -2.14
C VAL A 246 19.49 9.31 -1.48
N LEU A 247 18.77 8.92 -0.43
CA LEU A 247 17.86 9.83 0.27
C LEU A 247 18.62 10.98 0.94
N ASP A 248 19.79 10.70 1.53
CA ASP A 248 20.63 11.71 2.15
C ASP A 248 21.19 12.69 1.09
N ALA A 249 21.66 12.19 -0.06
CA ALA A 249 22.13 13.05 -1.16
C ALA A 249 21.01 13.90 -1.77
N ALA A 250 19.79 13.37 -1.82
CA ALA A 250 18.60 14.09 -2.29
C ALA A 250 18.04 15.07 -1.26
N GLY A 251 18.56 15.10 -0.02
CA GLY A 251 18.02 15.90 1.07
C GLY A 251 16.62 15.48 1.52
N ILE A 252 16.26 14.21 1.29
CA ILE A 252 14.94 13.66 1.61
C ILE A 252 14.93 13.13 3.05
N GLY A 253 14.16 13.77 3.92
CA GLY A 253 14.00 13.33 5.30
C GLY A 253 13.13 12.07 5.40
N TYR A 254 13.52 11.14 6.27
CA TYR A 254 12.75 9.95 6.61
C TYR A 254 12.72 9.69 8.11
N ALA A 255 11.68 9.01 8.59
CA ALA A 255 11.57 8.67 10.01
C ALA A 255 12.59 7.59 10.39
N THR A 256 13.10 7.65 11.61
CA THR A 256 14.03 6.66 12.15
C THR A 256 13.30 5.38 12.60
N SER A 257 14.05 4.32 12.78
CA SER A 257 13.50 3.08 13.36
C SER A 257 13.03 3.27 14.82
N ALA A 258 13.63 4.23 15.54
CA ALA A 258 13.23 4.56 16.90
C ALA A 258 11.85 5.26 16.92
N GLU A 259 11.64 6.27 16.07
CA GLU A 259 10.33 6.93 15.92
C GLU A 259 9.23 5.93 15.55
N VAL A 260 9.52 5.01 14.62
CA VAL A 260 8.54 3.97 14.24
C VAL A 260 8.20 3.07 15.43
N ARG A 261 9.21 2.64 16.22
CA ARG A 261 8.96 1.77 17.40
C ARG A 261 8.18 2.53 18.48
N GLU A 262 8.49 3.81 18.69
CA GLU A 262 7.79 4.65 19.66
C GLU A 262 6.28 4.75 19.32
N VAL A 263 5.94 5.06 18.07
CA VAL A 263 4.54 5.18 17.64
C VAL A 263 3.84 3.83 17.60
N ARG A 264 4.53 2.78 17.13
CA ARG A 264 3.94 1.44 17.04
C ARG A 264 3.66 0.86 18.43
N GLY A 265 4.60 1.01 19.38
CA GLY A 265 4.51 0.39 20.69
C GLY A 265 4.15 -1.09 20.61
N ASP A 266 3.31 -1.55 21.54
CA ASP A 266 2.74 -2.90 21.60
C ASP A 266 1.33 -2.96 20.99
N HIS A 267 0.96 -1.98 20.16
CA HIS A 267 -0.40 -1.88 19.62
C HIS A 267 -0.70 -2.91 18.52
N ILE A 268 0.34 -3.44 17.88
CA ILE A 268 0.17 -4.33 16.72
C ILE A 268 1.19 -5.46 16.76
N ASP A 269 0.67 -6.69 16.91
CA ASP A 269 1.41 -7.92 16.74
C ASP A 269 0.99 -8.63 15.45
N PHE A 270 1.85 -9.52 14.96
CA PHE A 270 1.52 -10.39 13.84
C PHE A 270 0.83 -11.65 14.36
N GLY A 271 -0.42 -11.87 13.91
CA GLY A 271 -1.22 -13.04 14.24
C GLY A 271 -1.38 -14.00 13.07
N LEU A 272 -1.44 -15.29 13.37
CA LEU A 272 -1.77 -16.30 12.37
C LEU A 272 -3.28 -16.28 12.09
N VAL A 273 -3.65 -16.18 10.82
CA VAL A 273 -5.04 -16.29 10.39
C VAL A 273 -5.34 -17.76 10.07
N PRO A 274 -6.30 -18.41 10.75
CA PRO A 274 -6.58 -19.83 10.54
C PRO A 274 -6.84 -20.17 9.08
N GLY A 275 -6.12 -21.16 8.53
CA GLY A 275 -6.25 -21.60 7.14
C GLY A 275 -5.76 -20.61 6.08
N VAL A 276 -5.00 -19.60 6.46
CA VAL A 276 -4.32 -18.69 5.52
C VAL A 276 -2.82 -18.80 5.73
N SER A 277 -2.10 -19.24 4.68
CA SER A 277 -0.64 -19.19 4.67
C SER A 277 -0.20 -17.76 4.36
N TYR A 278 0.61 -17.17 5.23
CA TYR A 278 1.26 -15.91 4.93
C TYR A 278 2.43 -16.15 3.97
N SER A 279 2.23 -15.83 2.71
CA SER A 279 3.19 -16.11 1.63
C SER A 279 4.30 -15.06 1.50
N GLY A 280 4.42 -14.12 2.45
CA GLY A 280 5.45 -13.08 2.40
C GLY A 280 4.95 -11.69 2.01
N GLY A 281 5.89 -10.81 1.67
CA GLY A 281 5.63 -9.43 1.28
C GLY A 281 4.83 -9.29 -0.02
N SER A 282 4.44 -8.06 -0.35
CA SER A 282 3.60 -7.77 -1.54
C SER A 282 4.23 -8.21 -2.85
N SER A 283 5.56 -8.16 -2.96
CA SER A 283 6.32 -8.62 -4.14
C SER A 283 6.27 -10.12 -4.29
N THR A 284 6.49 -10.88 -3.21
CA THR A 284 6.36 -12.35 -3.18
C THR A 284 4.94 -12.78 -3.58
N GLN A 285 3.92 -12.11 -3.02
CA GLN A 285 2.52 -12.36 -3.41
C GLN A 285 2.25 -12.08 -4.89
N SER A 286 2.93 -11.09 -5.50
CA SER A 286 2.77 -10.79 -6.93
C SER A 286 3.38 -11.88 -7.81
N LEU A 287 4.58 -12.38 -7.50
CA LEU A 287 5.19 -13.51 -8.21
C LEU A 287 4.37 -14.79 -8.04
N SER A 288 3.95 -15.11 -6.80
CA SER A 288 3.13 -16.32 -6.53
C SER A 288 1.83 -16.36 -7.35
N ARG A 289 1.23 -15.19 -7.63
CA ARG A 289 0.01 -15.11 -8.46
C ARG A 289 0.27 -15.15 -9.96
N GLY A 290 1.52 -15.06 -10.40
CA GLY A 290 1.88 -15.09 -11.83
C GLY A 290 1.23 -14.00 -12.67
N THR A 291 0.99 -12.80 -12.10
CA THR A 291 0.28 -11.68 -12.77
C THR A 291 1.08 -11.03 -13.89
N GLY A 292 2.36 -11.40 -14.07
CA GLY A 292 3.24 -10.82 -15.07
C GLY A 292 3.77 -9.43 -14.73
N SER A 293 3.52 -8.93 -13.52
CA SER A 293 3.98 -7.60 -13.07
C SER A 293 4.24 -7.56 -11.58
N ILE A 294 5.17 -6.67 -11.19
CA ILE A 294 5.60 -6.43 -9.81
C ILE A 294 5.86 -4.95 -9.61
N GLU A 295 5.83 -4.44 -8.37
CA GLU A 295 6.04 -3.01 -8.09
C GLU A 295 7.53 -2.62 -7.96
N ALA A 296 8.45 -3.40 -8.52
CA ALA A 296 9.89 -3.16 -8.39
C ALA A 296 10.31 -1.76 -8.89
N ASP A 297 9.67 -1.24 -9.95
CA ASP A 297 9.94 0.10 -10.48
C ASP A 297 9.58 1.24 -9.51
N PHE A 298 8.68 1.00 -8.56
CA PHE A 298 8.20 1.97 -7.58
C PHE A 298 8.76 1.74 -6.17
N LEU A 299 9.61 0.72 -6.01
CA LEU A 299 10.33 0.42 -4.77
C LEU A 299 11.84 0.57 -5.00
N ASN A 300 12.56 -0.48 -5.39
CA ASN A 300 13.97 -0.37 -5.73
C ASN A 300 14.22 0.63 -6.88
N GLY A 301 13.33 0.66 -7.87
CA GLY A 301 13.38 1.61 -9.00
C GLY A 301 13.20 3.07 -8.61
N GLU A 302 12.56 3.40 -7.50
CA GLU A 302 12.52 4.76 -6.96
C GLU A 302 13.92 5.19 -6.47
N ILE A 303 14.65 4.28 -5.81
CA ILE A 303 16.04 4.52 -5.41
C ILE A 303 16.95 4.66 -6.64
N VAL A 304 16.73 3.84 -7.66
CA VAL A 304 17.45 3.95 -8.93
C VAL A 304 17.21 5.29 -9.61
N LEU A 305 15.95 5.75 -9.67
CA LEU A 305 15.60 7.05 -10.23
C LEU A 305 16.31 8.19 -9.50
N LEU A 306 16.17 8.24 -8.17
CA LEU A 306 16.80 9.26 -7.34
C LEU A 306 18.34 9.18 -7.40
N GLY A 307 18.90 7.96 -7.45
CA GLY A 307 20.35 7.76 -7.63
C GLY A 307 20.86 8.40 -8.93
N ARG A 308 20.14 8.22 -10.02
CA ARG A 308 20.48 8.85 -11.34
C ARG A 308 20.31 10.36 -11.30
N GLU A 309 19.26 10.89 -10.67
CA GLU A 309 19.02 12.33 -10.53
C GLU A 309 20.10 13.02 -9.69
N HIS A 310 20.68 12.33 -8.71
CA HIS A 310 21.67 12.89 -7.78
C HIS A 310 23.11 12.38 -8.00
N GLY A 311 23.33 11.55 -9.02
CA GLY A 311 24.67 11.04 -9.37
C GLY A 311 25.22 10.02 -8.36
N ILE A 312 24.37 9.33 -7.61
CA ILE A 312 24.74 8.28 -6.63
C ILE A 312 24.56 6.91 -7.28
N PRO A 313 25.64 6.09 -7.38
CA PRO A 313 25.53 4.75 -7.93
C PRO A 313 24.76 3.82 -6.97
N VAL A 314 23.85 3.01 -7.53
CA VAL A 314 23.00 2.09 -6.77
C VAL A 314 22.88 0.73 -7.48
N PRO A 315 24.03 0.06 -7.76
CA PRO A 315 24.07 -1.13 -8.60
C PRO A 315 23.22 -2.28 -8.05
N VAL A 316 23.12 -2.42 -6.73
CA VAL A 316 22.33 -3.50 -6.12
C VAL A 316 20.84 -3.26 -6.31
N ASN A 317 20.35 -2.04 -6.09
CA ASN A 317 18.94 -1.71 -6.34
C ASN A 317 18.60 -1.78 -7.84
N GLU A 318 19.52 -1.44 -8.76
CA GLU A 318 19.33 -1.63 -10.20
C GLU A 318 19.22 -3.11 -10.57
N ALA A 319 20.09 -3.97 -10.06
CA ALA A 319 20.01 -5.41 -10.27
C ALA A 319 18.69 -5.98 -9.74
N LEU A 320 18.30 -5.63 -8.51
CA LEU A 320 17.05 -6.07 -7.89
C LEU A 320 15.83 -5.62 -8.71
N GLN A 321 15.78 -4.36 -9.15
CA GLN A 321 14.70 -3.85 -10.00
C GLN A 321 14.57 -4.65 -11.29
N ARG A 322 15.68 -4.81 -12.01
CA ARG A 322 15.73 -5.51 -13.30
C ARG A 322 15.36 -6.98 -13.18
N LEU A 323 15.96 -7.68 -12.21
CA LEU A 323 15.71 -9.10 -11.99
C LEU A 323 14.29 -9.38 -11.50
N ALA A 324 13.72 -8.53 -10.63
CA ALA A 324 12.34 -8.68 -10.18
C ALA A 324 11.33 -8.46 -11.31
N ASN A 325 11.54 -7.45 -12.17
CA ASN A 325 10.70 -7.22 -13.35
C ASN A 325 10.80 -8.40 -14.35
N ARG A 326 11.99 -8.92 -14.58
CA ARG A 326 12.22 -10.09 -15.43
C ARG A 326 11.51 -11.33 -14.86
N ALA A 327 11.71 -11.62 -13.57
CA ALA A 327 11.05 -12.75 -12.90
C ALA A 327 9.51 -12.66 -13.01
N ALA A 328 8.94 -11.45 -12.87
CA ALA A 328 7.52 -11.25 -13.04
C ALA A 328 7.07 -11.46 -14.48
N ALA A 329 7.77 -10.91 -15.48
CA ALA A 329 7.45 -11.05 -16.89
C ALA A 329 7.52 -12.52 -17.34
N ASP A 330 8.54 -13.24 -16.90
CA ASP A 330 8.77 -14.66 -17.19
C ASP A 330 7.93 -15.59 -16.30
N ARG A 331 7.13 -15.03 -15.37
CA ARG A 331 6.28 -15.75 -14.40
C ARG A 331 7.04 -16.78 -13.57
N LEU A 332 8.26 -16.44 -13.19
CA LEU A 332 9.07 -17.30 -12.32
C LEU A 332 8.46 -17.36 -10.92
N PRO A 333 8.53 -18.52 -10.25
CA PRO A 333 8.06 -18.63 -8.88
C PRO A 333 8.98 -17.86 -7.91
N PRO A 334 8.49 -17.47 -6.72
CA PRO A 334 9.35 -16.94 -5.67
C PRO A 334 10.49 -17.91 -5.32
N GLY A 335 11.67 -17.36 -5.03
CA GLY A 335 12.85 -18.16 -4.67
C GLY A 335 13.61 -18.76 -5.87
N SER A 336 13.46 -18.16 -7.06
CA SER A 336 14.11 -18.62 -8.29
C SER A 336 15.57 -18.21 -8.45
N LEU A 337 16.08 -17.33 -7.61
CA LEU A 337 17.47 -16.83 -7.64
C LEU A 337 18.12 -16.94 -6.27
N THR A 338 19.44 -16.94 -6.27
CA THR A 338 20.24 -16.88 -5.05
C THR A 338 20.75 -15.45 -4.78
N PRO A 339 21.07 -15.09 -3.52
CA PRO A 339 21.70 -13.81 -3.21
C PRO A 339 23.02 -13.59 -3.94
N GLU A 340 23.81 -14.63 -4.15
CA GLU A 340 25.10 -14.61 -4.85
C GLU A 340 24.91 -14.23 -6.33
N GLU A 341 23.90 -14.79 -6.99
CA GLU A 341 23.56 -14.43 -8.38
C GLU A 341 23.20 -12.96 -8.51
N ILE A 342 22.44 -12.43 -7.56
CA ILE A 342 22.04 -11.00 -7.54
C ILE A 342 23.26 -10.10 -7.29
N LEU A 343 24.14 -10.47 -6.34
CA LEU A 343 25.38 -9.73 -6.06
C LEU A 343 26.33 -9.74 -7.25
N ALA A 344 26.47 -10.88 -7.95
CA ALA A 344 27.27 -10.98 -9.16
C ALA A 344 26.73 -10.08 -10.29
N GLU A 345 25.42 -10.05 -10.47
CA GLU A 345 24.74 -9.18 -11.43
C GLU A 345 24.91 -7.68 -11.11
N ALA A 346 24.96 -7.32 -9.82
CA ALA A 346 25.21 -5.95 -9.38
C ALA A 346 26.68 -5.51 -9.54
N ALA A 347 27.61 -6.46 -9.72
CA ALA A 347 29.03 -6.18 -9.93
C ALA A 347 29.41 -6.06 -11.42
N SER A 348 28.50 -6.43 -12.34
CA SER A 348 28.70 -6.39 -13.79
C SER A 348 28.34 -5.03 -14.38
#